data_624171b1c6394d916d2850ed64858dbc
#
_entry.id   624171b1c6394d916d2850ed64858dbc
#
_cell.length_a   1.000
_cell.length_b   1.000
_cell.length_c   1.000
_cell.angle_alpha   90.00
_cell.angle_beta   90.00
_cell.angle_gamma   90.00
#
_symmetry.space_group_name_H-M   'P 1'
#
loop_
_entity.id
_entity.type
_entity.pdbx_description
1 polymer ?
#
loop_
_entity_poly.entity_id
_entity_poly.type
_entity_poly.pdbx_seq_one_letter_code
_entity_poly.pdbx_strand_id
1 'polypeptide(L)'
;NSTINNCSSKRVETIMGDGIELHVTGKIDLSKFERKKVEIKAGVQNYYVIDTNVFINSPEIISRIDKQYPIILAAKVVDELDKMKIKLDTKGKQNAENAIRSINRQMGQRDIRMELSNVSLLPEDFDKRSPDNMILSVALKYKSGNPILLTSDNGLQLKAKGLGLSTISLKEFIKR
;
A
#
# COMPACT_ATOMS: atom_id res chain seq x y z
N ASN A 1 -37.78 -5.40 13.56
CA ASN A 1 -37.29 -6.78 13.66
C ASN A 1 -35.76 -6.74 13.67
N SER A 2 -35.26 -6.72 14.89
CA SER A 2 -33.81 -6.73 15.18
C SER A 2 -33.32 -8.17 15.16
N THR A 3 -32.43 -8.49 14.24
CA THR A 3 -31.70 -9.76 14.23
C THR A 3 -30.45 -9.60 15.08
N ILE A 4 -30.50 -10.15 16.28
CA ILE A 4 -29.35 -10.22 17.18
C ILE A 4 -28.48 -11.37 16.69
N ASN A 5 -27.30 -11.09 16.18
CA ASN A 5 -26.30 -12.10 15.92
C ASN A 5 -25.70 -12.58 17.25
N ASN A 6 -26.17 -13.74 17.68
CA ASN A 6 -25.58 -14.50 18.76
C ASN A 6 -24.18 -14.97 18.36
N CYS A 7 -23.17 -14.31 18.84
CA CYS A 7 -21.81 -14.80 18.78
C CYS A 7 -21.64 -15.87 19.86
N SER A 8 -21.77 -17.14 19.47
CA SER A 8 -21.60 -18.27 20.36
C SER A 8 -20.15 -18.33 20.88
N SER A 9 -20.02 -18.21 22.19
CA SER A 9 -18.76 -18.45 22.89
C SER A 9 -18.35 -19.92 22.70
N LYS A 10 -17.29 -20.18 21.94
CA LYS A 10 -16.67 -21.50 21.91
C LYS A 10 -15.87 -21.71 23.19
N ARG A 11 -16.30 -22.68 23.96
CA ARG A 11 -15.56 -23.22 25.08
C ARG A 11 -14.38 -24.03 24.53
N VAL A 12 -13.19 -23.68 24.86
CA VAL A 12 -12.00 -24.50 24.58
C VAL A 12 -11.64 -25.24 25.85
N GLU A 13 -11.91 -26.53 25.86
CA GLU A 13 -11.46 -27.42 26.94
C GLU A 13 -10.12 -28.03 26.51
N THR A 14 -9.08 -27.75 27.25
CA THR A 14 -7.79 -28.43 27.09
C THR A 14 -7.56 -29.27 28.34
N ILE A 15 -7.56 -30.59 28.16
CA ILE A 15 -7.21 -31.54 29.22
C ILE A 15 -5.71 -31.72 29.18
N MET A 16 -5.02 -31.25 30.22
CA MET A 16 -3.61 -31.61 30.47
C MET A 16 -3.58 -32.71 31.51
N GLY A 17 -2.82 -33.77 31.24
CA GLY A 17 -2.64 -34.89 32.18
C GLY A 17 -2.17 -34.41 33.54
N ASP A 18 -2.83 -34.86 34.57
CA ASP A 18 -2.68 -34.66 36.01
C ASP A 18 -3.83 -33.92 36.72
N GLY A 19 -5.03 -33.96 36.13
CA GLY A 19 -6.27 -33.64 36.86
C GLY A 19 -6.46 -32.19 37.29
N ILE A 20 -5.75 -31.24 36.65
CA ILE A 20 -5.98 -29.81 36.85
C ILE A 20 -6.85 -29.29 35.74
N GLU A 21 -8.09 -29.00 36.05
CA GLU A 21 -9.03 -28.31 35.13
C GLU A 21 -8.75 -26.82 35.14
N LEU A 22 -8.15 -26.32 34.07
CA LEU A 22 -7.98 -24.88 33.87
C LEU A 22 -9.19 -24.32 33.09
N HIS A 23 -10.10 -23.68 33.81
CA HIS A 23 -11.17 -22.90 33.18
C HIS A 23 -10.63 -21.54 32.71
N VAL A 24 -10.36 -21.41 31.43
CA VAL A 24 -10.07 -20.11 30.84
C VAL A 24 -11.38 -19.47 30.38
N THR A 25 -12.00 -18.70 31.28
CA THR A 25 -13.12 -17.82 30.92
C THR A 25 -12.58 -16.46 30.52
N GLY A 26 -12.06 -16.37 29.30
CA GLY A 26 -11.65 -15.11 28.70
C GLY A 26 -12.48 -14.82 27.46
N LYS A 27 -13.20 -13.69 27.43
CA LYS A 27 -13.69 -13.14 26.16
C LYS A 27 -12.47 -12.74 25.34
N ILE A 28 -12.26 -13.43 24.22
CA ILE A 28 -11.22 -13.01 23.27
C ILE A 28 -11.70 -11.67 22.71
N ASP A 29 -10.98 -10.61 23.08
CA ASP A 29 -11.21 -9.27 22.51
C ASP A 29 -10.68 -9.24 21.08
N LEU A 30 -11.59 -9.49 20.13
CA LEU A 30 -11.27 -9.50 18.70
C LEU A 30 -10.88 -8.12 18.19
N SER A 31 -11.14 -7.04 18.94
CA SER A 31 -10.69 -5.69 18.57
C SER A 31 -9.17 -5.56 18.56
N LYS A 32 -8.47 -6.38 19.34
CA LYS A 32 -7.00 -6.46 19.33
C LYS A 32 -6.43 -7.14 18.09
N PHE A 33 -7.26 -7.87 17.34
CA PHE A 33 -6.91 -8.51 16.07
C PHE A 33 -7.46 -7.74 14.87
N GLU A 34 -8.05 -6.55 15.08
CA GLU A 34 -8.34 -5.65 13.97
C GLU A 34 -7.04 -5.38 13.22
N ARG A 35 -7.05 -5.73 11.92
CA ARG A 35 -5.94 -5.47 11.02
C ARG A 35 -5.59 -4.01 11.16
N LYS A 36 -4.33 -3.71 11.47
CA LYS A 36 -3.84 -2.33 11.50
C LYS A 36 -4.29 -1.66 10.21
N LYS A 37 -5.24 -0.75 10.31
CA LYS A 37 -5.60 0.15 9.20
C LYS A 37 -4.29 0.80 8.78
N VAL A 38 -4.13 1.10 7.50
CA VAL A 38 -2.99 1.88 6.98
C VAL A 38 -2.68 2.97 7.97
N GLU A 39 -1.41 3.06 8.32
CA GLU A 39 -0.93 4.05 9.27
C GLU A 39 -1.06 5.46 8.69
N ILE A 40 -2.30 5.92 8.56
CA ILE A 40 -2.56 7.35 8.42
C ILE A 40 -2.15 7.98 9.74
N LYS A 41 -1.15 8.83 9.69
CA LYS A 41 -0.63 9.50 10.88
C LYS A 41 -1.35 10.83 11.06
N ALA A 42 -1.91 11.04 12.26
CA ALA A 42 -2.49 12.32 12.62
C ALA A 42 -1.41 13.40 12.79
N GLY A 43 -1.74 14.66 12.45
CA GLY A 43 -0.86 15.80 12.65
C GLY A 43 0.27 15.96 11.64
N VAL A 44 0.35 15.09 10.63
CA VAL A 44 1.31 15.20 9.53
C VAL A 44 0.60 15.02 8.19
N GLN A 45 1.17 15.57 7.13
CA GLN A 45 0.65 15.35 5.79
C GLN A 45 0.94 13.92 5.36
N ASN A 46 -0.12 13.18 5.02
CA ASN A 46 -0.02 11.84 4.44
C ASN A 46 0.00 11.94 2.92
N TYR A 47 0.87 11.16 2.28
CA TYR A 47 1.02 11.07 0.83
C TYR A 47 0.91 9.62 0.40
N TYR A 48 0.39 9.38 -0.82
CA TYR A 48 0.49 8.07 -1.45
C TYR A 48 1.53 8.11 -2.56
N VAL A 49 2.46 7.17 -2.52
CA VAL A 49 3.42 6.90 -3.59
C VAL A 49 3.06 5.53 -4.17
N ILE A 50 2.77 5.47 -5.46
CA ILE A 50 2.18 4.29 -6.09
C ILE A 50 3.20 3.63 -7.01
N ASP A 51 3.41 2.33 -6.81
CA ASP A 51 4.28 1.50 -7.64
C ASP A 51 3.63 1.19 -9.01
N THR A 52 4.45 0.97 -10.03
CA THR A 52 4.01 0.73 -11.41
C THR A 52 3.05 -0.44 -11.52
N ASN A 53 3.34 -1.58 -10.87
CA ASN A 53 2.52 -2.78 -10.96
C ASN A 53 1.12 -2.59 -10.36
N VAL A 54 0.96 -1.68 -9.41
CA VAL A 54 -0.35 -1.33 -8.86
C VAL A 54 -1.24 -0.72 -9.94
N PHE A 55 -0.69 0.16 -10.78
CA PHE A 55 -1.42 0.73 -11.92
C PHE A 55 -1.80 -0.31 -12.98
N ILE A 56 -0.95 -1.31 -13.23
CA ILE A 56 -1.25 -2.38 -14.17
C ILE A 56 -2.38 -3.28 -13.64
N ASN A 57 -2.39 -3.57 -12.35
CA ASN A 57 -3.41 -4.41 -11.73
C ASN A 57 -4.70 -3.66 -11.38
N SER A 58 -4.63 -2.35 -11.22
CA SER A 58 -5.77 -1.47 -10.92
C SER A 58 -5.57 -0.10 -11.58
N PRO A 59 -5.87 0.03 -12.88
CA PRO A 59 -5.64 1.27 -13.63
C PRO A 59 -6.34 2.50 -13.05
N GLU A 60 -7.45 2.30 -12.35
CA GLU A 60 -8.26 3.36 -11.71
C GLU A 60 -7.93 3.56 -10.22
N ILE A 61 -6.77 3.09 -9.76
CA ILE A 61 -6.42 3.11 -8.31
C ILE A 61 -6.51 4.52 -7.72
N ILE A 62 -6.14 5.56 -8.46
CA ILE A 62 -6.16 6.94 -7.99
C ILE A 62 -7.58 7.36 -7.56
N SER A 63 -8.61 6.93 -8.28
CA SER A 63 -10.00 7.26 -7.94
C SER A 63 -10.48 6.63 -6.63
N ARG A 64 -9.78 5.62 -6.13
CA ARG A 64 -10.08 4.94 -4.87
C ARG A 64 -9.36 5.55 -3.66
N ILE A 65 -8.40 6.41 -3.90
CA ILE A 65 -7.66 7.11 -2.84
C ILE A 65 -8.43 8.40 -2.50
N ASP A 66 -8.67 8.64 -1.21
CA ASP A 66 -9.33 9.86 -0.76
C ASP A 66 -8.61 11.11 -1.28
N LYS A 67 -9.37 12.05 -1.81
CA LYS A 67 -8.82 13.28 -2.43
C LYS A 67 -8.05 14.19 -1.46
N GLN A 68 -8.25 14.04 -0.15
CA GLN A 68 -7.48 14.78 0.84
C GLN A 68 -6.00 14.41 0.85
N TYR A 69 -5.64 13.22 0.37
CA TYR A 69 -4.26 12.75 0.33
C TYR A 69 -3.61 13.01 -1.02
N PRO A 70 -2.58 13.87 -1.09
CA PRO A 70 -1.82 14.05 -2.32
C PRO A 70 -1.19 12.74 -2.80
N ILE A 71 -1.14 12.59 -4.10
CA ILE A 71 -0.47 11.46 -4.76
C ILE A 71 0.85 11.96 -5.31
N ILE A 72 1.92 11.27 -4.98
CA ILE A 72 3.24 11.51 -5.50
C ILE A 72 3.51 10.47 -6.59
N LEU A 73 3.55 10.94 -7.81
CA LEU A 73 3.77 10.12 -9.00
C LEU A 73 5.26 10.18 -9.38
N ALA A 74 5.98 9.09 -9.15
CA ALA A 74 7.36 9.01 -9.59
C ALA A 74 7.44 9.07 -11.14
N ALA A 75 8.29 9.92 -11.68
CA ALA A 75 8.51 10.01 -13.12
C ALA A 75 8.92 8.65 -13.72
N LYS A 76 9.63 7.83 -12.95
CA LYS A 76 9.98 6.46 -13.32
C LYS A 76 8.76 5.58 -13.57
N VAL A 77 7.68 5.74 -12.80
CA VAL A 77 6.41 5.01 -13.00
C VAL A 77 5.80 5.37 -14.35
N VAL A 78 5.78 6.64 -14.70
CA VAL A 78 5.25 7.10 -16.01
C VAL A 78 6.06 6.49 -17.16
N ASP A 79 7.40 6.52 -17.05
CA ASP A 79 8.30 5.93 -18.05
C ASP A 79 8.09 4.42 -18.21
N GLU A 80 7.89 3.70 -17.11
CA GLU A 80 7.61 2.27 -17.15
C GLU A 80 6.24 1.95 -17.74
N LEU A 81 5.20 2.68 -17.38
CA LEU A 81 3.87 2.52 -17.97
C LEU A 81 3.91 2.77 -19.48
N ASP A 82 4.64 3.77 -19.92
CA ASP A 82 4.79 4.07 -21.35
C ASP A 82 5.51 2.95 -22.11
N LYS A 83 6.55 2.37 -21.53
CA LYS A 83 7.26 1.20 -22.09
C LYS A 83 6.38 -0.05 -22.11
N MET A 84 5.54 -0.24 -21.11
CA MET A 84 4.66 -1.41 -21.00
C MET A 84 3.57 -1.42 -22.08
N LYS A 85 3.18 -0.28 -22.63
CA LYS A 85 2.28 -0.20 -23.79
C LYS A 85 2.81 -0.97 -25.02
N ILE A 86 4.11 -1.18 -25.09
CA ILE A 86 4.78 -1.83 -26.23
C ILE A 86 5.13 -3.29 -25.94
N LYS A 87 5.50 -3.61 -24.69
CA LYS A 87 6.16 -4.86 -24.30
C LYS A 87 5.24 -5.93 -23.74
N LEU A 88 4.05 -5.57 -23.23
CA LEU A 88 3.14 -6.50 -22.57
C LEU A 88 2.22 -7.21 -23.56
N ASP A 89 1.55 -8.26 -23.08
CA ASP A 89 0.43 -8.86 -23.77
C ASP A 89 -0.72 -7.86 -23.97
N THR A 90 -1.75 -8.26 -24.70
CA THR A 90 -2.88 -7.35 -25.03
C THR A 90 -3.56 -6.77 -23.81
N LYS A 91 -3.73 -7.55 -22.74
CA LYS A 91 -4.37 -7.11 -21.49
C LYS A 91 -3.49 -6.15 -20.71
N GLY A 92 -2.22 -6.47 -20.54
CA GLY A 92 -1.25 -5.61 -19.86
C GLY A 92 -1.05 -4.28 -20.57
N LYS A 93 -0.96 -4.29 -21.89
CA LYS A 93 -0.90 -3.11 -22.74
C LYS A 93 -2.12 -2.22 -22.52
N GLN A 94 -3.32 -2.80 -22.59
CA GLN A 94 -4.58 -2.09 -22.37
C GLN A 94 -4.65 -1.47 -20.96
N ASN A 95 -4.21 -2.20 -19.95
CA ASN A 95 -4.18 -1.72 -18.58
C ASN A 95 -3.19 -0.56 -18.40
N ALA A 96 -2.01 -0.62 -19.03
CA ALA A 96 -1.05 0.48 -19.02
C ALA A 96 -1.61 1.74 -19.66
N GLU A 97 -2.28 1.63 -20.82
CA GLU A 97 -2.95 2.73 -21.48
C GLU A 97 -4.08 3.32 -20.63
N ASN A 98 -4.89 2.47 -20.00
CA ASN A 98 -5.97 2.91 -19.12
C ASN A 98 -5.43 3.63 -17.89
N ALA A 99 -4.33 3.15 -17.32
CA ALA A 99 -3.67 3.80 -16.19
C ALA A 99 -3.19 5.21 -16.56
N ILE A 100 -2.52 5.38 -17.69
CA ILE A 100 -2.07 6.69 -18.18
C ILE A 100 -3.26 7.63 -18.41
N ARG A 101 -4.34 7.16 -19.02
CA ARG A 101 -5.56 7.96 -19.20
C ARG A 101 -6.18 8.37 -17.88
N SER A 102 -6.23 7.45 -16.90
CA SER A 102 -6.74 7.73 -15.55
C SER A 102 -5.90 8.79 -14.84
N ILE A 103 -4.58 8.67 -14.89
CA ILE A 103 -3.66 9.65 -14.32
C ILE A 103 -3.90 11.04 -14.95
N ASN A 104 -3.92 11.13 -16.27
CA ASN A 104 -4.16 12.38 -16.99
C ASN A 104 -5.48 13.03 -16.60
N ARG A 105 -6.56 12.25 -16.53
CA ARG A 105 -7.88 12.74 -16.12
C ARG A 105 -7.88 13.27 -14.70
N GLN A 106 -7.19 12.59 -13.78
CA GLN A 106 -7.18 12.93 -12.37
C GLN A 106 -6.26 14.12 -12.04
N MET A 107 -5.21 14.36 -12.83
CA MET A 107 -4.26 15.46 -12.57
C MET A 107 -4.91 16.84 -12.50
N GLY A 108 -6.01 17.06 -13.23
CA GLY A 108 -6.77 18.31 -13.18
C GLY A 108 -7.81 18.38 -12.06
N GLN A 109 -8.05 17.29 -11.34
CA GLN A 109 -9.16 17.15 -10.38
C GLN A 109 -8.71 17.00 -8.93
N ARG A 110 -7.45 16.67 -8.70
CA ARG A 110 -6.88 16.46 -7.38
C ARG A 110 -5.37 16.70 -7.37
N ASP A 111 -4.77 16.75 -6.18
CA ASP A 111 -3.35 16.99 -6.01
C ASP A 111 -2.54 15.73 -6.39
N ILE A 112 -2.00 15.73 -7.59
CA ILE A 112 -1.05 14.73 -8.09
C ILE A 112 0.23 15.47 -8.47
N ARG A 113 1.34 15.11 -7.85
CA ARG A 113 2.65 15.74 -8.07
C ARG A 113 3.58 14.73 -8.74
N MET A 114 4.07 15.03 -9.93
CA MET A 114 5.12 14.23 -10.56
C MET A 114 6.47 14.62 -9.98
N GLU A 115 7.23 13.61 -9.55
CA GLU A 115 8.53 13.80 -8.89
C GLU A 115 9.63 12.99 -9.57
N LEU A 116 10.79 13.61 -9.68
CA LEU A 116 12.01 12.96 -10.14
C LEU A 116 12.64 12.14 -9.00
N SER A 117 13.29 11.04 -9.37
CA SER A 117 14.09 10.25 -8.43
C SER A 117 15.25 11.06 -7.86
N ASN A 118 15.57 10.82 -6.59
CA ASN A 118 16.81 11.30 -5.99
C ASN A 118 17.53 10.12 -5.33
N VAL A 119 18.28 9.39 -6.13
CA VAL A 119 18.96 8.16 -5.68
C VAL A 119 20.07 8.40 -4.65
N SER A 120 20.47 9.65 -4.43
CA SER A 120 21.40 10.00 -3.36
C SER A 120 20.82 9.84 -1.96
N LEU A 121 19.48 9.80 -1.85
CA LEU A 121 18.75 9.53 -0.60
C LEU A 121 18.75 8.04 -0.21
N LEU A 122 19.07 7.16 -1.16
CA LEU A 122 19.14 5.72 -0.90
C LEU A 122 20.42 5.36 -0.15
N PRO A 123 20.40 4.33 0.73
CA PRO A 123 21.60 3.75 1.29
C PRO A 123 22.59 3.32 0.19
N GLU A 124 23.88 3.32 0.49
CA GLU A 124 24.94 3.00 -0.50
C GLU A 124 24.82 1.58 -1.07
N ASP A 125 24.38 0.64 -0.26
CA ASP A 125 24.20 -0.78 -0.63
C ASP A 125 23.00 -1.02 -1.58
N PHE A 126 22.15 -0.02 -1.80
CA PHE A 126 21.00 -0.17 -2.68
C PHE A 126 21.41 0.07 -4.14
N ASP A 127 20.95 -0.80 -5.03
CA ASP A 127 21.13 -0.61 -6.47
C ASP A 127 20.37 0.65 -6.94
N LYS A 128 21.14 1.68 -7.27
CA LYS A 128 20.63 2.99 -7.70
C LYS A 128 20.05 2.99 -9.12
N ARG A 129 20.22 1.90 -9.88
CA ARG A 129 19.67 1.72 -11.23
C ARG A 129 18.32 0.97 -11.22
N SER A 130 18.00 0.32 -10.13
CA SER A 130 16.73 -0.40 -9.99
C SER A 130 15.55 0.56 -10.06
N PRO A 131 14.55 0.31 -10.93
CA PRO A 131 13.34 1.11 -11.00
C PRO A 131 12.60 1.22 -9.64
N ASP A 132 12.50 0.10 -8.93
CA ASP A 132 11.86 0.05 -7.60
C ASP A 132 12.57 0.97 -6.60
N ASN A 133 13.89 0.96 -6.59
CA ASN A 133 14.68 1.82 -5.71
C ASN A 133 14.59 3.30 -6.13
N MET A 134 14.41 3.58 -7.42
CA MET A 134 14.12 4.94 -7.88
C MET A 134 12.79 5.44 -7.34
N ILE A 135 11.74 4.61 -7.38
CA ILE A 135 10.42 4.93 -6.79
C ILE A 135 10.56 5.12 -5.28
N LEU A 136 11.29 4.24 -4.60
CA LEU A 136 11.58 4.35 -3.17
C LEU A 136 12.27 5.69 -2.83
N SER A 137 13.20 6.16 -3.66
CA SER A 137 13.88 7.44 -3.48
C SER A 137 12.92 8.63 -3.54
N VAL A 138 11.88 8.54 -4.36
CA VAL A 138 10.81 9.55 -4.41
C VAL A 138 10.03 9.60 -3.10
N ALA A 139 9.68 8.45 -2.52
CA ALA A 139 9.03 8.39 -1.23
C ALA A 139 9.89 9.03 -0.12
N LEU A 140 11.21 8.80 -0.15
CA LEU A 140 12.14 9.39 0.82
C LEU A 140 12.19 10.91 0.78
N LYS A 141 11.92 11.55 -0.36
CA LYS A 141 11.83 13.03 -0.47
C LYS A 141 10.71 13.61 0.39
N TYR A 142 9.69 12.83 0.72
CA TYR A 142 8.53 13.24 1.51
C TYR A 142 8.55 12.75 2.95
N LYS A 143 9.69 12.31 3.43
CA LYS A 143 9.84 11.72 4.78
C LYS A 143 9.58 12.70 5.93
N SER A 144 9.57 14.01 5.67
CA SER A 144 9.12 15.02 6.66
C SER A 144 7.62 14.91 6.99
N GLY A 145 6.83 14.36 6.08
CA GLY A 145 5.47 13.91 6.31
C GLY A 145 5.40 12.38 6.48
N ASN A 146 4.28 11.80 6.09
CA ASN A 146 4.06 10.35 6.09
C ASN A 146 3.80 9.84 4.66
N PRO A 147 4.83 9.53 3.88
CA PRO A 147 4.66 8.88 2.59
C PRO A 147 4.28 7.42 2.79
N ILE A 148 3.19 7.00 2.17
CA ILE A 148 2.67 5.63 2.21
C ILE A 148 2.95 5.00 0.85
N LEU A 149 3.83 4.02 0.81
CA LEU A 149 4.15 3.31 -0.42
C LEU A 149 3.10 2.23 -0.68
N LEU A 150 2.33 2.41 -1.75
CA LEU A 150 1.35 1.43 -2.23
C LEU A 150 2.04 0.52 -3.25
N THR A 151 2.36 -0.68 -2.82
CA THR A 151 3.03 -1.70 -3.65
C THR A 151 2.67 -3.09 -3.17
N SER A 152 2.54 -4.03 -4.10
CA SER A 152 2.37 -5.46 -3.81
C SER A 152 3.68 -6.25 -3.88
N ASP A 153 4.80 -5.59 -4.21
CA ASP A 153 6.12 -6.21 -4.20
C ASP A 153 6.64 -6.33 -2.77
N ASN A 154 6.84 -7.57 -2.31
CA ASN A 154 7.30 -7.85 -0.95
C ASN A 154 8.72 -7.34 -0.69
N GLY A 155 9.60 -7.39 -1.69
CA GLY A 155 10.97 -6.89 -1.59
C GLY A 155 11.00 -5.37 -1.42
N LEU A 156 10.19 -4.67 -2.21
CA LEU A 156 10.07 -3.22 -2.12
C LEU A 156 9.42 -2.79 -0.78
N GLN A 157 8.41 -3.52 -0.31
CA GLN A 157 7.83 -3.30 1.02
C GLN A 157 8.87 -3.47 2.13
N LEU A 158 9.68 -4.52 2.07
CA LEU A 158 10.72 -4.77 3.06
C LEU A 158 11.75 -3.63 3.11
N LYS A 159 12.21 -3.17 1.96
CA LYS A 159 13.13 -2.04 1.85
C LYS A 159 12.51 -0.76 2.43
N ALA A 160 11.27 -0.46 2.06
CA ALA A 160 10.57 0.72 2.55
C ALA A 160 10.39 0.70 4.08
N LYS A 161 9.97 -0.43 4.64
CA LYS A 161 9.85 -0.61 6.10
C LYS A 161 11.20 -0.46 6.80
N GLY A 162 12.26 -1.02 6.23
CA GLY A 162 13.63 -0.87 6.74
C GLY A 162 14.11 0.59 6.78
N LEU A 163 13.61 1.43 5.87
CA LEU A 163 13.89 2.87 5.84
C LEU A 163 12.87 3.71 6.64
N GLY A 164 11.98 3.07 7.39
CA GLY A 164 10.99 3.74 8.24
C GLY A 164 9.79 4.32 7.49
N LEU A 165 9.51 3.83 6.27
CA LEU A 165 8.35 4.26 5.49
C LEU A 165 7.14 3.36 5.77
N SER A 166 5.94 3.96 5.73
CA SER A 166 4.67 3.22 5.76
C SER A 166 4.43 2.54 4.41
N THR A 167 3.90 1.31 4.43
CA THR A 167 3.59 0.55 3.21
C THR A 167 2.20 -0.07 3.29
N ILE A 168 1.58 -0.27 2.15
CA ILE A 168 0.34 -1.02 2.00
C ILE A 168 0.34 -1.77 0.67
N SER A 169 -0.15 -3.01 0.67
CA SER A 169 -0.37 -3.74 -0.58
C SER A 169 -1.68 -3.34 -1.24
N LEU A 170 -1.78 -3.55 -2.56
CA LEU A 170 -3.04 -3.33 -3.29
C LEU A 170 -4.18 -4.17 -2.70
N LYS A 171 -3.92 -5.42 -2.34
CA LYS A 171 -4.90 -6.32 -1.75
C LYS A 171 -5.44 -5.80 -0.41
N GLU A 172 -4.57 -5.28 0.45
CA GLU A 172 -4.97 -4.68 1.71
C GLU A 172 -5.74 -3.38 1.50
N PHE A 173 -5.31 -2.57 0.53
CA PHE A 173 -5.96 -1.30 0.20
C PHE A 173 -7.39 -1.50 -0.31
N ILE A 174 -7.63 -2.48 -1.19
CA ILE A 174 -8.95 -2.75 -1.78
C ILE A 174 -9.94 -3.36 -0.78
N LYS A 175 -9.47 -4.05 0.27
CA LYS A 175 -10.30 -4.71 1.27
C LYS A 175 -10.87 -3.80 2.36
N ARG A 176 -10.69 -2.51 2.24
CA ARG A 176 -11.15 -1.50 3.20
C ARG A 176 -12.59 -1.12 3.05
#